data_236d70f66757bff357aed29939e7e49f
#
_entry.id   236d70f66757bff357aed29939e7e49f
#
_cell.length_a   1.000
_cell.length_b   1.000
_cell.length_c   1.000
_cell.angle_alpha   90.00
_cell.angle_beta   90.00
_cell.angle_gamma   90.00
#
_symmetry.space_group_name_H-M   'P 1'
#
loop_
_entity.id
_entity.type
_entity.pdbx_description
1 polymer ?
#
loop_
_entity_poly.entity_id
_entity_poly.type
_entity_poly.pdbx_seq_one_letter_code
_entity_poly.pdbx_strand_id
1 'polypeptide(L)'
;MGCAPAGPAPGVWRPEVDASAAAPIPGPLPGFGPFTSFSEALQAACPFILSKPNAVAGHLRDRDPRLAFRASTEYCAWLYYTPDHLYEMSMLTDRSSPDDLVSGKRSCILPAEVSDARYAPGELKYIFALHNHPFGGPPSPGDLRFTDEMARLHAWAIETKDSKVLLSIIAFFSNSRDAEHPTCDGFYQYVPATRDMLKWTRSASGWDRETLGKVSWINDTTYRLDKPPRR
;
A
#
# COMPACT_ATOMS: atom_id res chain seq x y z
N MET A 1 24.71 -1.11 -29.29
CA MET A 1 23.29 -1.48 -29.11
C MET A 1 22.85 -0.91 -27.77
N GLY A 2 22.05 0.17 -27.77
CA GLY A 2 21.50 0.73 -26.54
C GLY A 2 20.35 -0.14 -26.07
N CYS A 3 20.39 -0.65 -24.84
CA CYS A 3 19.22 -1.24 -24.21
C CYS A 3 18.19 -0.14 -24.02
N ALA A 4 17.05 -0.23 -24.70
CA ALA A 4 15.93 0.62 -24.39
C ALA A 4 15.53 0.35 -22.93
N PRO A 5 15.19 1.40 -22.13
CA PRO A 5 14.70 1.17 -20.79
C PRO A 5 13.46 0.28 -20.86
N ALA A 6 13.43 -0.75 -20.01
CA ALA A 6 12.26 -1.61 -19.91
C ALA A 6 11.04 -0.75 -19.54
N GLY A 7 9.94 -0.92 -20.25
CA GLY A 7 8.68 -0.27 -19.91
C GLY A 7 8.19 -0.63 -18.52
N PRO A 8 7.21 0.08 -17.96
CA PRO A 8 6.63 -0.26 -16.66
C PRO A 8 6.04 -1.68 -16.69
N ALA A 9 6.08 -2.36 -15.56
CA ALA A 9 5.44 -3.67 -15.41
C ALA A 9 3.92 -3.57 -15.66
N PRO A 10 3.25 -4.65 -16.10
CA PRO A 10 1.81 -4.63 -16.33
C PRO A 10 1.04 -4.14 -15.10
N GLY A 11 0.13 -3.18 -15.32
CA GLY A 11 -0.65 -2.56 -14.25
C GLY A 11 0.06 -1.48 -13.45
N VAL A 12 1.30 -1.13 -13.81
CA VAL A 12 2.07 -0.04 -13.21
C VAL A 12 1.98 1.20 -14.09
N TRP A 13 1.52 2.28 -13.50
CA TRP A 13 1.45 3.60 -14.12
C TRP A 13 2.65 4.46 -13.73
N ARG A 14 3.24 5.09 -14.70
CA ARG A 14 4.23 6.14 -14.52
C ARG A 14 3.74 7.39 -15.23
N PRO A 15 3.66 8.54 -14.55
CA PRO A 15 3.28 9.79 -15.20
C PRO A 15 4.29 10.14 -16.31
N GLU A 16 3.83 10.85 -17.32
CA GLU A 16 4.72 11.45 -18.30
C GLU A 16 5.69 12.42 -17.61
N VAL A 17 6.87 12.62 -18.21
CA VAL A 17 7.97 13.42 -17.62
C VAL A 17 7.53 14.85 -17.25
N ASP A 18 6.59 15.40 -18.00
CA ASP A 18 6.05 16.77 -17.82
C ASP A 18 4.76 16.79 -16.98
N ALA A 19 4.26 15.64 -16.51
CA ALA A 19 3.05 15.62 -15.71
C ALA A 19 3.31 16.21 -14.31
N SER A 20 2.33 16.99 -13.82
CA SER A 20 2.35 17.51 -12.46
C SER A 20 2.57 16.38 -11.45
N ALA A 21 3.38 16.62 -10.42
CA ALA A 21 3.55 15.69 -9.31
C ALA A 21 2.22 15.36 -8.59
N ALA A 22 1.21 16.20 -8.76
CA ALA A 22 -0.15 16.06 -8.21
C ALA A 22 -1.13 15.39 -9.19
N ALA A 23 -0.68 14.88 -10.35
CA ALA A 23 -1.57 14.23 -11.30
C ALA A 23 -2.22 12.98 -10.65
N PRO A 24 -3.55 12.81 -10.77
CA PRO A 24 -4.25 11.67 -10.19
C PRO A 24 -3.78 10.36 -10.84
N ILE A 25 -3.77 9.29 -10.06
CA ILE A 25 -3.45 7.95 -10.57
C ILE A 25 -4.65 7.37 -11.33
N PRO A 26 -4.45 6.75 -12.51
CA PRO A 26 -5.57 6.16 -13.25
C PRO A 26 -6.23 5.00 -12.49
N GLY A 27 -7.55 4.86 -12.67
CA GLY A 27 -8.35 3.75 -12.19
C GLY A 27 -9.53 3.48 -13.13
N PRO A 28 -10.14 2.30 -13.02
CA PRO A 28 -9.69 1.13 -12.27
C PRO A 28 -8.52 0.41 -12.94
N LEU A 29 -7.82 -0.42 -12.17
CA LEU A 29 -6.81 -1.33 -12.74
C LEU A 29 -7.48 -2.36 -13.65
N PRO A 30 -7.12 -2.44 -14.94
CA PRO A 30 -7.71 -3.41 -15.85
C PRO A 30 -7.53 -4.85 -15.39
N GLY A 31 -8.63 -5.61 -15.38
CA GLY A 31 -8.63 -7.02 -14.99
C GLY A 31 -8.56 -7.27 -13.47
N PHE A 32 -8.65 -6.23 -12.65
CA PHE A 32 -8.75 -6.33 -11.21
C PHE A 32 -10.16 -5.97 -10.74
N GLY A 33 -10.91 -6.96 -10.29
CA GLY A 33 -12.28 -6.75 -9.84
C GLY A 33 -13.29 -6.52 -10.97
N PRO A 34 -14.42 -5.82 -10.71
CA PRO A 34 -14.76 -5.22 -9.40
C PRO A 34 -15.16 -6.26 -8.34
N PHE A 35 -15.10 -5.86 -7.06
CA PHE A 35 -15.46 -6.70 -5.92
C PHE A 35 -16.65 -6.12 -5.16
N THR A 36 -17.43 -6.98 -4.50
CA THR A 36 -18.56 -6.58 -3.65
C THR A 36 -18.16 -6.38 -2.19
N SER A 37 -16.97 -6.86 -1.79
CA SER A 37 -16.44 -6.66 -0.45
C SER A 37 -14.97 -6.20 -0.49
N PHE A 38 -14.59 -5.33 0.45
CA PHE A 38 -13.20 -4.90 0.59
C PHE A 38 -12.27 -6.05 1.02
N SER A 39 -12.80 -7.06 1.71
CA SER A 39 -12.02 -8.23 2.11
C SER A 39 -11.58 -9.05 0.90
N GLU A 40 -12.48 -9.29 -0.06
CA GLU A 40 -12.13 -9.96 -1.32
C GLU A 40 -11.13 -9.13 -2.13
N ALA A 41 -11.35 -7.82 -2.21
CA ALA A 41 -10.43 -6.92 -2.90
C ALA A 41 -9.03 -6.95 -2.27
N LEU A 42 -8.91 -6.94 -0.93
CA LEU A 42 -7.60 -7.06 -0.24
C LEU A 42 -6.95 -8.42 -0.48
N GLN A 43 -7.74 -9.52 -0.48
CA GLN A 43 -7.22 -10.85 -0.77
C GLN A 43 -6.65 -10.96 -2.18
N ALA A 44 -7.27 -10.28 -3.15
CA ALA A 44 -6.80 -10.23 -4.53
C ALA A 44 -5.60 -9.27 -4.69
N ALA A 45 -5.61 -8.12 -4.00
CA ALA A 45 -4.55 -7.12 -4.10
C ALA A 45 -3.19 -7.61 -3.59
N CYS A 46 -3.18 -8.35 -2.50
CA CYS A 46 -1.95 -8.83 -1.88
C CYS A 46 -1.05 -9.65 -2.84
N PRO A 47 -1.50 -10.78 -3.41
CA PRO A 47 -0.68 -11.54 -4.35
C PRO A 47 -0.39 -10.73 -5.62
N PHE A 48 -1.32 -9.89 -6.07
CA PHE A 48 -1.12 -9.06 -7.25
C PHE A 48 0.03 -8.07 -7.08
N ILE A 49 0.09 -7.36 -5.96
CA ILE A 49 1.14 -6.38 -5.66
C ILE A 49 2.47 -7.11 -5.42
N LEU A 50 2.47 -8.18 -4.63
CA LEU A 50 3.69 -8.92 -4.29
C LEU A 50 4.30 -9.64 -5.49
N SER A 51 3.53 -9.98 -6.53
CA SER A 51 4.04 -10.58 -7.77
C SER A 51 4.76 -9.60 -8.71
N LYS A 52 4.77 -8.30 -8.39
CA LYS A 52 5.48 -7.32 -9.21
C LYS A 52 7.00 -7.48 -9.09
N PRO A 53 7.76 -7.13 -10.13
CA PRO A 53 9.22 -7.26 -10.11
C PRO A 53 9.84 -6.57 -8.89
N ASN A 54 10.68 -7.30 -8.15
CA ASN A 54 11.39 -6.80 -6.97
C ASN A 54 10.49 -6.32 -5.80
N ALA A 55 9.21 -6.68 -5.79
CA ALA A 55 8.30 -6.35 -4.70
C ALA A 55 8.67 -7.04 -3.37
N VAL A 56 9.45 -8.12 -3.43
CA VAL A 56 9.91 -8.90 -2.29
C VAL A 56 11.42 -9.09 -2.38
N ALA A 57 12.13 -8.88 -1.28
CA ALA A 57 13.60 -9.00 -1.23
C ALA A 57 14.09 -10.47 -1.24
N GLY A 58 13.27 -11.43 -0.81
CA GLY A 58 13.58 -12.86 -0.83
C GLY A 58 14.92 -13.19 -0.15
N HIS A 59 15.65 -14.15 -0.73
CA HIS A 59 17.00 -14.55 -0.26
C HIS A 59 18.06 -13.45 -0.27
N LEU A 60 17.88 -12.45 -1.12
CA LEU A 60 18.83 -11.36 -1.24
C LEU A 60 18.96 -10.59 0.08
N ARG A 61 17.88 -10.52 0.84
CA ARG A 61 17.82 -9.91 2.17
C ARG A 61 18.89 -10.48 3.13
N ASP A 62 19.10 -11.81 3.10
CA ASP A 62 19.99 -12.50 4.02
C ASP A 62 21.45 -12.49 3.52
N ARG A 63 21.66 -12.44 2.21
CA ARG A 63 22.98 -12.54 1.57
C ARG A 63 23.67 -11.18 1.40
N ASP A 64 22.92 -10.20 0.90
CA ASP A 64 23.41 -8.85 0.67
C ASP A 64 22.27 -7.84 0.89
N PRO A 65 22.09 -7.37 2.14
CA PRO A 65 21.03 -6.42 2.48
C PRO A 65 21.11 -5.10 1.68
N ARG A 66 22.32 -4.67 1.29
CA ARG A 66 22.48 -3.43 0.50
C ARG A 66 22.03 -3.62 -0.94
N LEU A 67 22.37 -4.75 -1.53
CA LEU A 67 21.89 -5.08 -2.87
C LEU A 67 20.39 -5.33 -2.87
N ALA A 68 19.87 -6.06 -1.88
CA ALA A 68 18.45 -6.26 -1.69
C ALA A 68 17.71 -4.94 -1.62
N PHE A 69 18.22 -4.00 -0.84
CA PHE A 69 17.65 -2.66 -0.73
C PHE A 69 17.64 -1.93 -2.08
N ARG A 70 18.75 -1.93 -2.81
CA ARG A 70 18.84 -1.26 -4.12
C ARG A 70 17.93 -1.89 -5.18
N ALA A 71 17.80 -3.20 -5.16
CA ALA A 71 17.00 -3.95 -6.12
C ALA A 71 15.50 -3.89 -5.81
N SER A 72 15.11 -3.76 -4.53
CA SER A 72 13.70 -3.81 -4.14
C SER A 72 12.90 -2.60 -4.63
N THR A 73 11.61 -2.81 -4.84
CA THR A 73 10.66 -1.79 -5.30
C THR A 73 9.41 -1.82 -4.44
N GLU A 74 8.95 -0.66 -4.01
CA GLU A 74 7.64 -0.49 -3.42
C GLU A 74 6.65 -0.07 -4.49
N TYR A 75 5.50 -0.72 -4.50
CA TYR A 75 4.37 -0.43 -5.36
C TYR A 75 3.21 0.00 -4.50
N CYS A 76 2.53 1.07 -4.87
CA CYS A 76 1.35 1.50 -4.14
C CYS A 76 0.16 1.77 -5.06
N ALA A 77 -1.03 1.68 -4.49
CA ALA A 77 -2.30 1.91 -5.14
C ALA A 77 -3.36 2.35 -4.13
N TRP A 78 -4.44 2.92 -4.62
CA TRP A 78 -5.65 3.11 -3.84
C TRP A 78 -6.60 1.93 -4.02
N LEU A 79 -7.14 1.42 -2.93
CA LEU A 79 -8.41 0.70 -2.94
C LEU A 79 -9.50 1.71 -2.63
N TYR A 80 -10.47 1.86 -3.53
CA TYR A 80 -11.54 2.83 -3.41
C TYR A 80 -12.92 2.20 -3.61
N TYR A 81 -13.93 2.88 -3.14
CA TYR A 81 -15.33 2.49 -3.23
C TYR A 81 -16.06 3.42 -4.17
N THR A 82 -16.80 2.85 -5.11
CA THR A 82 -17.49 3.56 -6.19
C THR A 82 -18.94 3.88 -5.83
N PRO A 83 -19.58 4.84 -6.54
CA PRO A 83 -21.02 5.09 -6.44
C PRO A 83 -21.88 3.86 -6.72
N ASP A 84 -21.40 2.92 -7.53
CA ASP A 84 -22.08 1.64 -7.85
C ASP A 84 -21.93 0.59 -6.74
N HIS A 85 -21.41 0.99 -5.58
CA HIS A 85 -21.22 0.12 -4.42
C HIS A 85 -20.21 -1.01 -4.62
N LEU A 86 -19.18 -0.77 -5.43
CA LEU A 86 -18.13 -1.73 -5.75
C LEU A 86 -16.79 -1.25 -5.20
N TYR A 87 -15.92 -2.22 -4.91
CA TYR A 87 -14.55 -2.00 -4.47
C TYR A 87 -13.61 -2.26 -5.65
N GLU A 88 -12.79 -1.27 -5.97
CA GLU A 88 -11.87 -1.32 -7.09
C GLU A 88 -10.50 -0.77 -6.68
N MET A 89 -9.48 -1.13 -7.43
CA MET A 89 -8.12 -0.67 -7.19
C MET A 89 -7.65 0.22 -8.34
N SER A 90 -6.94 1.29 -8.03
CA SER A 90 -6.25 2.09 -9.04
C SER A 90 -5.12 1.29 -9.70
N MET A 91 -4.55 1.80 -10.78
CA MET A 91 -3.25 1.31 -11.23
C MET A 91 -2.23 1.42 -10.10
N LEU A 92 -1.16 0.61 -10.17
CA LEU A 92 -0.04 0.73 -9.26
C LEU A 92 0.87 1.88 -9.69
N THR A 93 1.57 2.49 -8.76
CA THR A 93 2.75 3.29 -9.05
C THR A 93 3.97 2.71 -8.33
N ASP A 94 5.14 2.80 -8.95
CA ASP A 94 6.44 2.45 -8.39
C ASP A 94 7.33 3.70 -8.23
N ARG A 95 6.71 4.88 -8.25
CA ARG A 95 7.41 6.15 -8.12
C ARG A 95 7.96 6.30 -6.72
N SER A 96 9.27 6.43 -6.61
CA SER A 96 9.98 6.62 -5.35
C SER A 96 10.58 8.02 -5.25
N SER A 97 10.90 8.45 -4.02
CA SER A 97 11.62 9.70 -3.81
C SER A 97 13.05 9.60 -4.39
N PRO A 98 13.55 10.65 -5.05
CA PRO A 98 14.96 10.72 -5.45
C PRO A 98 15.93 10.53 -4.27
N ASP A 99 15.50 10.89 -3.06
CA ASP A 99 16.30 10.81 -1.84
C ASP A 99 16.35 9.42 -1.21
N ASP A 100 15.53 8.48 -1.68
CA ASP A 100 15.42 7.14 -1.10
C ASP A 100 16.76 6.39 -1.10
N LEU A 101 17.52 6.49 -2.19
CA LEU A 101 18.83 5.83 -2.29
C LEU A 101 19.86 6.41 -1.32
N VAL A 102 19.76 7.71 -1.01
CA VAL A 102 20.66 8.41 -0.08
C VAL A 102 20.24 8.15 1.36
N SER A 103 18.94 8.19 1.63
CA SER A 103 18.39 7.99 2.98
C SER A 103 18.39 6.54 3.45
N GLY A 104 18.63 5.58 2.54
CA GLY A 104 18.53 4.15 2.83
C GLY A 104 17.10 3.70 3.14
N LYS A 105 16.10 4.41 2.61
CA LYS A 105 14.68 4.09 2.77
C LYS A 105 14.08 3.81 1.40
N ARG A 106 13.06 2.98 1.36
CA ARG A 106 12.20 2.84 0.18
C ARG A 106 10.89 3.55 0.48
N SER A 107 10.33 4.15 -0.53
CA SER A 107 9.01 4.78 -0.46
C SER A 107 8.28 4.56 -1.78
N CYS A 108 6.97 4.68 -1.72
CA CYS A 108 6.13 4.77 -2.89
C CYS A 108 5.31 6.06 -2.81
N ILE A 109 5.44 6.92 -3.82
CA ILE A 109 4.70 8.18 -3.90
C ILE A 109 3.35 7.90 -4.54
N LEU A 110 2.32 7.71 -3.71
CA LEU A 110 0.95 7.52 -4.14
C LEU A 110 0.29 8.89 -4.35
N PRO A 111 -0.25 9.21 -5.55
CA PRO A 111 -1.07 10.40 -5.74
C PRO A 111 -2.27 10.44 -4.81
N ALA A 112 -2.68 11.65 -4.40
CA ALA A 112 -3.79 11.82 -3.47
C ALA A 112 -5.13 11.37 -4.06
N GLU A 113 -5.28 11.41 -5.38
CA GLU A 113 -6.55 11.16 -6.07
C GLU A 113 -6.43 10.09 -7.15
N VAL A 114 -7.56 9.43 -7.42
CA VAL A 114 -7.75 8.49 -8.53
C VAL A 114 -8.54 9.18 -9.63
N SER A 115 -8.10 9.00 -10.88
CA SER A 115 -8.86 9.39 -12.07
C SER A 115 -9.55 8.16 -12.65
N ASP A 116 -10.86 8.07 -12.44
CA ASP A 116 -11.72 7.05 -13.04
C ASP A 116 -12.74 7.75 -13.93
N ALA A 117 -12.62 7.54 -15.23
CA ALA A 117 -13.44 8.25 -16.23
C ALA A 117 -14.95 7.96 -16.14
N ARG A 118 -15.36 6.97 -15.34
CA ARG A 118 -16.78 6.62 -15.15
C ARG A 118 -17.49 7.53 -14.17
N TYR A 119 -16.74 8.24 -13.30
CA TYR A 119 -17.29 9.00 -12.19
C TYR A 119 -16.71 10.42 -12.14
N ALA A 120 -17.48 11.36 -11.62
CA ALA A 120 -16.99 12.71 -11.42
C ALA A 120 -15.94 12.78 -10.29
N PRO A 121 -15.03 13.76 -10.32
CA PRO A 121 -14.13 14.01 -9.20
C PRO A 121 -14.90 14.19 -7.90
N GLY A 122 -14.45 13.53 -6.83
CA GLY A 122 -15.08 13.58 -5.50
C GLY A 122 -16.18 12.55 -5.25
N GLU A 123 -16.63 11.79 -6.25
CA GLU A 123 -17.59 10.69 -6.05
C GLU A 123 -16.94 9.41 -5.53
N LEU A 124 -15.66 9.22 -5.78
CA LEU A 124 -14.89 8.09 -5.27
C LEU A 124 -14.60 8.24 -3.78
N LYS A 125 -14.73 7.15 -3.05
CA LYS A 125 -14.43 7.12 -1.61
C LYS A 125 -13.20 6.25 -1.35
N TYR A 126 -12.17 6.85 -0.79
CA TYR A 126 -10.87 6.21 -0.56
C TYR A 126 -10.91 5.39 0.73
N ILE A 127 -10.51 4.12 0.65
CA ILE A 127 -10.60 3.17 1.77
C ILE A 127 -9.21 2.81 2.27
N PHE A 128 -8.38 2.26 1.39
CA PHE A 128 -7.05 1.80 1.76
C PHE A 128 -5.99 2.32 0.80
N ALA A 129 -4.96 2.96 1.36
CA ALA A 129 -3.68 3.09 0.67
C ALA A 129 -2.96 1.74 0.78
N LEU A 130 -2.75 1.07 -0.34
CA LEU A 130 -2.10 -0.23 -0.41
C LEU A 130 -0.65 -0.06 -0.84
N HIS A 131 0.27 -0.80 -0.22
CA HIS A 131 1.65 -0.93 -0.69
C HIS A 131 2.27 -2.24 -0.20
N ASN A 132 3.44 -2.58 -0.74
CA ASN A 132 4.24 -3.70 -0.24
C ASN A 132 5.44 -3.19 0.55
N HIS A 133 5.86 -3.97 1.54
CA HIS A 133 7.14 -3.82 2.21
C HIS A 133 8.08 -4.95 1.81
N PRO A 134 9.07 -4.70 0.95
CA PRO A 134 9.97 -5.76 0.44
C PRO A 134 10.70 -6.54 1.51
N PHE A 135 10.96 -5.90 2.66
CA PHE A 135 11.63 -6.48 3.82
C PHE A 135 10.68 -6.89 4.94
N GLY A 136 9.37 -6.69 4.77
CA GLY A 136 8.41 -6.79 5.85
C GLY A 136 8.53 -5.63 6.86
N GLY A 137 7.74 -5.70 7.94
CA GLY A 137 7.74 -4.67 8.97
C GLY A 137 6.55 -3.71 8.89
N PRO A 138 6.31 -2.95 9.96
CA PRO A 138 5.21 -1.99 10.03
C PRO A 138 5.46 -0.79 9.09
N PRO A 139 4.40 -0.05 8.73
CA PRO A 139 4.50 1.19 7.97
C PRO A 139 5.51 2.18 8.56
N SER A 140 6.22 2.86 7.68
CA SER A 140 7.22 3.86 8.06
C SER A 140 6.56 5.14 8.64
N PRO A 141 7.31 6.02 9.33
CA PRO A 141 6.78 7.32 9.73
C PRO A 141 6.24 8.14 8.56
N GLY A 142 6.82 8.02 7.36
CA GLY A 142 6.34 8.66 6.15
C GLY A 142 4.96 8.15 5.73
N ASP A 143 4.76 6.83 5.77
CA ASP A 143 3.47 6.19 5.44
C ASP A 143 2.37 6.62 6.41
N LEU A 144 2.69 6.71 7.70
CA LEU A 144 1.73 7.14 8.70
C LEU A 144 1.28 8.58 8.47
N ARG A 145 2.22 9.49 8.17
CA ARG A 145 1.91 10.90 7.89
C ARG A 145 1.09 11.05 6.63
N PHE A 146 1.50 10.37 5.57
CA PHE A 146 0.71 10.33 4.34
C PHE A 146 -0.73 9.90 4.63
N THR A 147 -0.91 8.83 5.43
CA THR A 147 -2.24 8.33 5.77
C THR A 147 -3.04 9.32 6.62
N ASP A 148 -2.41 10.00 7.58
CA ASP A 148 -3.03 11.04 8.38
C ASP A 148 -3.50 12.23 7.50
N GLU A 149 -2.70 12.62 6.51
CA GLU A 149 -3.04 13.67 5.53
C GLU A 149 -4.20 13.24 4.64
N MET A 150 -4.17 12.02 4.13
CA MET A 150 -5.24 11.48 3.29
C MET A 150 -6.55 11.33 4.07
N ALA A 151 -6.49 10.96 5.35
CA ALA A 151 -7.68 10.91 6.20
C ALA A 151 -8.31 12.29 6.45
N ARG A 152 -7.50 13.36 6.50
CA ARG A 152 -8.01 14.73 6.55
C ARG A 152 -8.62 15.18 5.23
N LEU A 153 -8.03 14.76 4.11
CA LEU A 153 -8.48 15.15 2.76
C LEU A 153 -9.76 14.39 2.36
N HIS A 154 -9.81 13.08 2.57
CA HIS A 154 -10.84 12.20 2.03
C HIS A 154 -11.86 11.70 3.06
N ALA A 155 -11.69 11.97 4.32
CA ALA A 155 -12.42 11.53 5.49
C ALA A 155 -11.79 10.34 6.23
N TRP A 156 -11.93 10.36 7.57
CA TRP A 156 -11.41 9.33 8.47
C TRP A 156 -12.16 8.00 8.37
N ALA A 157 -13.39 8.07 7.89
CA ALA A 157 -14.29 6.94 7.76
C ALA A 157 -15.26 7.15 6.62
N ILE A 158 -15.63 6.07 5.98
CA ILE A 158 -16.51 6.05 4.83
C ILE A 158 -17.68 5.13 5.11
N GLU A 159 -18.88 5.62 4.87
CA GLU A 159 -20.07 4.77 4.86
C GLU A 159 -20.15 4.06 3.52
N THR A 160 -20.15 2.73 3.57
CA THR A 160 -20.43 1.85 2.44
C THR A 160 -21.83 1.28 2.58
N LYS A 161 -22.30 0.52 1.61
CA LYS A 161 -23.61 -0.11 1.67
C LYS A 161 -23.83 -0.97 2.92
N ASP A 162 -22.77 -1.69 3.34
CA ASP A 162 -22.90 -2.75 4.35
C ASP A 162 -22.21 -2.38 5.68
N SER A 163 -21.35 -1.38 5.69
CA SER A 163 -20.55 -1.06 6.87
C SER A 163 -19.92 0.32 6.82
N LYS A 164 -19.40 0.75 7.97
CA LYS A 164 -18.49 1.88 8.07
C LYS A 164 -17.06 1.38 8.02
N VAL A 165 -16.28 1.88 7.07
CA VAL A 165 -14.87 1.51 6.88
C VAL A 165 -13.98 2.69 7.23
N LEU A 166 -12.94 2.45 8.04
CA LEU A 166 -11.95 3.46 8.41
C LEU A 166 -10.84 3.52 7.35
N LEU A 167 -10.54 4.71 6.86
CA LEU A 167 -9.39 4.91 5.99
C LEU A 167 -8.13 4.42 6.71
N SER A 168 -7.32 3.64 6.00
CA SER A 168 -6.12 3.01 6.57
C SER A 168 -5.05 2.86 5.50
N ILE A 169 -3.80 2.66 5.94
CA ILE A 169 -2.74 2.16 5.07
C ILE A 169 -2.48 0.69 5.35
N ILE A 170 -2.24 -0.07 4.29
CA ILE A 170 -2.00 -1.50 4.30
C ILE A 170 -0.62 -1.77 3.70
N ALA A 171 0.29 -2.33 4.48
CA ALA A 171 1.61 -2.75 4.04
C ALA A 171 1.69 -4.28 3.94
N PHE A 172 1.58 -4.82 2.73
CA PHE A 172 1.66 -6.25 2.46
C PHE A 172 3.11 -6.76 2.62
N PHE A 173 3.25 -7.98 3.09
CA PHE A 173 4.55 -8.65 3.19
C PHE A 173 4.50 -10.12 2.79
N SER A 174 5.66 -10.60 2.37
CA SER A 174 5.93 -12.01 2.13
C SER A 174 7.08 -12.48 3.01
N ASN A 175 6.94 -13.67 3.58
CA ASN A 175 8.02 -14.38 4.26
C ASN A 175 8.74 -15.36 3.32
N SER A 176 8.31 -15.45 2.05
CA SER A 176 8.94 -16.29 1.05
C SER A 176 10.41 -15.88 0.87
N ARG A 177 11.28 -16.87 0.83
CA ARG A 177 12.67 -16.67 0.43
C ARG A 177 12.84 -16.59 -1.08
N ASP A 178 11.86 -17.08 -1.83
CA ASP A 178 11.82 -17.01 -3.28
C ASP A 178 11.10 -15.71 -3.69
N ALA A 179 11.87 -14.76 -4.23
CA ALA A 179 11.34 -13.48 -4.69
C ALA A 179 10.54 -13.59 -6.00
N GLU A 180 10.71 -14.69 -6.76
CA GLU A 180 9.96 -14.94 -8.00
C GLU A 180 8.58 -15.56 -7.72
N HIS A 181 8.45 -16.27 -6.58
CA HIS A 181 7.21 -16.88 -6.14
C HIS A 181 6.83 -16.42 -4.73
N PRO A 182 6.52 -15.14 -4.55
CA PRO A 182 6.15 -14.60 -3.24
C PRO A 182 4.81 -15.14 -2.78
N THR A 183 4.70 -15.34 -1.48
CA THR A 183 3.43 -15.66 -0.80
C THR A 183 2.80 -14.41 -0.20
N CYS A 184 1.47 -14.36 -0.12
CA CYS A 184 0.79 -13.33 0.65
C CYS A 184 0.63 -13.83 2.10
N ASP A 185 1.57 -13.50 2.98
CA ASP A 185 1.61 -14.03 4.35
C ASP A 185 0.94 -13.11 5.36
N GLY A 186 0.74 -11.85 4.99
CA GLY A 186 0.07 -10.90 5.85
C GLY A 186 0.24 -9.46 5.43
N PHE A 187 -0.24 -8.59 6.32
CA PHE A 187 -0.06 -7.16 6.18
C PHE A 187 -0.06 -6.46 7.54
N TYR A 188 0.57 -5.32 7.59
CA TYR A 188 0.41 -4.35 8.66
C TYR A 188 -0.65 -3.33 8.25
N GLN A 189 -1.41 -2.85 9.22
CA GLN A 189 -2.44 -1.83 9.01
C GLN A 189 -2.27 -0.73 10.04
N TYR A 190 -2.19 0.51 9.59
CA TYR A 190 -2.33 1.67 10.45
C TYR A 190 -3.68 2.34 10.20
N VAL A 191 -4.43 2.57 11.27
CA VAL A 191 -5.75 3.20 11.26
C VAL A 191 -5.63 4.57 11.91
N PRO A 192 -5.55 5.67 11.15
CA PRO A 192 -5.30 7.00 11.70
C PRO A 192 -6.39 7.48 12.66
N ALA A 193 -7.66 7.13 12.41
CA ALA A 193 -8.79 7.52 13.27
C ALA A 193 -8.66 7.03 14.72
N THR A 194 -8.06 5.87 14.94
CA THR A 194 -7.88 5.23 16.26
C THR A 194 -6.43 5.19 16.69
N ARG A 195 -5.49 5.51 15.77
CA ARG A 195 -4.04 5.35 15.89
C ARG A 195 -3.60 3.91 16.13
N ASP A 196 -4.43 2.94 15.82
CA ASP A 196 -4.08 1.54 16.01
C ASP A 196 -3.11 1.07 14.94
N MET A 197 -2.06 0.37 15.37
CA MET A 197 -1.18 -0.43 14.52
C MET A 197 -1.54 -1.89 14.70
N LEU A 198 -1.98 -2.52 13.61
CA LEU A 198 -2.43 -3.90 13.59
C LEU A 198 -1.49 -4.72 12.70
N LYS A 199 -1.36 -6.00 13.02
CA LYS A 199 -0.75 -6.99 12.15
C LYS A 199 -1.78 -8.07 11.84
N TRP A 200 -1.90 -8.40 10.57
CA TRP A 200 -2.75 -9.46 10.08
C TRP A 200 -1.86 -10.54 9.47
N THR A 201 -2.06 -11.78 9.89
CA THR A 201 -1.28 -12.93 9.42
C THR A 201 -2.21 -13.95 8.79
N ARG A 202 -1.82 -14.51 7.67
CA ARG A 202 -2.60 -15.55 6.99
C ARG A 202 -2.61 -16.81 7.82
N SER A 203 -3.80 -17.38 8.02
CA SER A 203 -3.99 -18.68 8.68
C SER A 203 -4.89 -19.58 7.84
N ALA A 204 -5.06 -20.83 8.26
CA ALA A 204 -5.94 -21.78 7.58
C ALA A 204 -7.42 -21.34 7.60
N SER A 205 -7.82 -20.59 8.62
CA SER A 205 -9.18 -20.08 8.82
C SER A 205 -9.42 -18.68 8.25
N GLY A 206 -8.40 -18.03 7.68
CA GLY A 206 -8.49 -16.66 7.14
C GLY A 206 -7.36 -15.75 7.61
N TRP A 207 -7.72 -14.66 8.27
CA TRP A 207 -6.76 -13.66 8.76
C TRP A 207 -6.82 -13.55 10.28
N ASP A 208 -5.69 -13.81 10.95
CA ASP A 208 -5.53 -13.61 12.37
C ASP A 208 -5.02 -12.20 12.65
N ARG A 209 -5.74 -11.47 13.52
CA ARG A 209 -5.43 -10.09 13.86
C ARG A 209 -4.70 -9.99 15.19
N GLU A 210 -3.57 -9.29 15.19
CA GLU A 210 -2.82 -8.89 16.37
C GLU A 210 -2.82 -7.35 16.48
N THR A 211 -3.14 -6.82 17.67
CA THR A 211 -2.96 -5.38 17.96
C THR A 211 -1.57 -5.15 18.51
N LEU A 212 -0.73 -4.45 17.73
CA LEU A 212 0.65 -4.15 18.13
C LEU A 212 0.73 -3.00 19.12
N GLY A 213 -0.22 -2.07 19.06
CA GLY A 213 -0.29 -0.91 19.96
C GLY A 213 -0.89 0.31 19.27
N LYS A 214 -0.87 1.43 20.00
CA LYS A 214 -1.25 2.75 19.47
C LYS A 214 -0.02 3.55 19.08
N VAL A 215 -0.10 4.21 17.94
CA VAL A 215 0.96 5.10 17.48
C VAL A 215 0.98 6.38 18.31
N SER A 216 2.15 6.67 18.88
CA SER A 216 2.44 7.94 19.57
C SER A 216 3.70 8.55 18.98
N TRP A 217 3.59 9.76 18.46
CA TRP A 217 4.72 10.47 17.89
C TRP A 217 5.67 10.96 18.97
N ILE A 218 6.97 10.64 18.81
CA ILE A 218 8.07 11.15 19.67
C ILE A 218 8.56 12.48 19.12
N ASN A 219 8.71 12.54 17.81
CA ASN A 219 9.09 13.73 17.04
C ASN A 219 8.58 13.59 15.60
N ASP A 220 8.99 14.51 14.73
CA ASP A 220 8.53 14.54 13.35
C ASP A 220 8.95 13.34 12.49
N THR A 221 9.88 12.54 12.88
CA THR A 221 10.41 11.43 12.07
C THR A 221 10.34 10.08 12.77
N THR A 222 9.82 10.04 14.02
CA THR A 222 9.87 8.84 14.85
C THR A 222 8.59 8.69 15.64
N TYR A 223 8.03 7.49 15.64
CA TYR A 223 6.92 7.10 16.50
C TYR A 223 7.30 5.90 17.38
N ARG A 224 6.54 5.70 18.44
CA ARG A 224 6.56 4.48 19.24
C ARG A 224 5.17 3.84 19.24
N LEU A 225 5.13 2.55 19.56
CA LEU A 225 3.90 1.83 19.80
C LEU A 225 3.65 1.69 21.29
N ASP A 226 2.63 2.35 21.78
CA ASP A 226 2.15 2.18 23.15
C ASP A 226 1.34 0.90 23.19
N LYS A 227 1.93 -0.14 23.80
CA LYS A 227 1.30 -1.46 23.91
C LYS A 227 0.07 -1.40 24.82
N PRO A 228 -1.01 -2.14 24.49
CA PRO A 228 -2.13 -2.28 25.42
C PRO A 228 -1.63 -2.89 26.74
N PRO A 229 -2.25 -2.54 27.89
CA PRO A 229 -1.92 -3.15 29.16
C PRO A 229 -2.08 -4.68 29.05
N ARG A 230 -1.10 -5.43 29.55
CA ARG A 230 -1.20 -6.89 29.61
C ARG A 230 -2.39 -7.23 30.53
N ARG A 231 -3.37 -7.92 29.97
CA ARG A 231 -4.46 -8.52 30.75
C ARG A 231 -3.98 -9.76 31.48
#